data_31627c6ff174e96161b462b89fb6dba6
#
_entry.id   31627c6ff174e96161b462b89fb6dba6
#
_cell.length_a   1.000
_cell.length_b   1.000
_cell.length_c   1.000
_cell.angle_alpha   90.00
_cell.angle_beta   90.00
_cell.angle_gamma   90.00
#
_symmetry.space_group_name_H-M   'P 1'
#
loop_
_entity.id
_entity.type
_entity.pdbx_description
1 polymer ?
#
loop_
_entity_poly.entity_id
_entity_poly.type
_entity_poly.pdbx_seq_one_letter_code
_entity_poly.pdbx_strand_id
1 'polypeptide(L)'
;ENLPVGEQHKEKAKSLYSLFNDIIAAGKEVDTNHPFTIVNGDIQYLDLIVEYCPDLDILGVNSYRGISFTDMWQRVDAELDLPVMLTEFGSDAFNAVENREDQAGQAHIIKGNWQEIYNKSYAKGEEGNAIGGCLFEWRDEWWKYKQVEDLFVHNTHASWSNGGYPFDYVEGQNNMNEEWFGICGLGGPNDNGVYVAQPRAAYDVLSEIWSLDPYEVDKTAMNEHIDAIDMRVMNLTGNLRLMQAEKQKNDAIRLSGGSLRGDMVFNGKSEEVENNGKDGLDFSNGEMLFLDFDFNPTSRIKGNFTLNILGNVVDKQLEEYYGKRGESYVTVTSELDEDGLEVHTKKDVTDFERLEIYSFKATYSKEKYDVTAFYHVPRFHWGYVGDFFGLMYEATDMDG
;
A
#
# COMPACT_ATOMS: atom_id res chain seq x y z
N GLU A 1 41.64 5.67 21.19
CA GLU A 1 41.76 6.20 19.80
C GLU A 1 42.96 5.61 19.02
N ASN A 2 43.98 5.02 19.70
CA ASN A 2 45.18 4.52 19.05
C ASN A 2 45.18 2.99 18.80
N LEU A 3 44.08 2.30 19.13
CA LEU A 3 43.96 0.87 18.91
C LEU A 3 43.46 0.55 17.50
N PRO A 4 43.79 -0.63 16.95
CA PRO A 4 43.14 -1.14 15.73
C PRO A 4 41.61 -1.18 15.89
N VAL A 5 40.87 -0.99 14.80
CA VAL A 5 39.40 -0.84 14.84
C VAL A 5 38.73 -1.99 15.58
N GLY A 6 39.14 -3.24 15.37
CA GLY A 6 38.57 -4.40 16.06
C GLY A 6 38.81 -4.39 17.56
N GLU A 7 39.97 -3.91 18.02
CA GLU A 7 40.28 -3.77 19.43
C GLU A 7 39.53 -2.60 20.07
N GLN A 8 39.30 -1.52 19.32
CA GLN A 8 38.46 -0.40 19.79
C GLN A 8 37.02 -0.87 20.07
N HIS A 9 36.46 -1.73 19.22
CA HIS A 9 35.10 -2.27 19.43
C HIS A 9 35.04 -3.12 20.69
N LYS A 10 36.04 -3.98 20.93
CA LYS A 10 36.12 -4.79 22.16
C LYS A 10 36.25 -3.92 23.42
N GLU A 11 37.09 -2.89 23.41
CA GLU A 11 37.23 -1.98 24.55
C GLU A 11 35.95 -1.20 24.84
N LYS A 12 35.19 -0.82 23.78
CA LYS A 12 33.88 -0.21 23.93
C LYS A 12 32.88 -1.20 24.54
N ALA A 13 32.88 -2.44 24.07
CA ALA A 13 32.02 -3.49 24.59
C ALA A 13 32.30 -3.77 26.08
N LYS A 14 33.56 -3.90 26.49
CA LYS A 14 33.94 -4.03 27.91
C LYS A 14 33.37 -2.90 28.76
N SER A 15 33.57 -1.67 28.32
CA SER A 15 33.06 -0.50 29.05
C SER A 15 31.53 -0.50 29.15
N LEU A 16 30.84 -0.93 28.08
CA LEU A 16 29.39 -1.02 28.04
C LEU A 16 28.87 -2.13 28.98
N TYR A 17 29.43 -3.32 28.92
CA TYR A 17 29.00 -4.42 29.78
C TYR A 17 29.32 -4.16 31.25
N SER A 18 30.45 -3.53 31.58
CA SER A 18 30.73 -3.08 32.93
C SER A 18 29.67 -2.09 33.43
N LEU A 19 29.28 -1.12 32.63
CA LEU A 19 28.20 -0.18 32.96
C LEU A 19 26.86 -0.89 33.15
N PHE A 20 26.54 -1.85 32.30
CA PHE A 20 25.32 -2.66 32.47
C PHE A 20 25.37 -3.44 33.80
N ASN A 21 26.50 -4.04 34.16
CA ASN A 21 26.63 -4.74 35.41
C ASN A 21 26.43 -3.80 36.62
N ASP A 22 27.01 -2.60 36.59
CA ASP A 22 26.82 -1.62 37.66
C ASP A 22 25.34 -1.23 37.81
N ILE A 23 24.61 -1.08 36.69
CA ILE A 23 23.18 -0.76 36.68
C ILE A 23 22.38 -1.95 37.25
N ILE A 24 22.71 -3.19 36.83
CA ILE A 24 22.04 -4.40 37.29
C ILE A 24 22.28 -4.59 38.81
N ALA A 25 23.49 -4.43 39.25
CA ALA A 25 23.84 -4.54 40.70
C ALA A 25 23.04 -3.53 41.53
N ALA A 26 23.02 -2.26 41.11
CA ALA A 26 22.22 -1.22 41.78
C ALA A 26 20.70 -1.50 41.70
N GLY A 27 20.24 -2.05 40.59
CA GLY A 27 18.84 -2.45 40.41
C GLY A 27 18.44 -3.58 41.37
N LYS A 28 19.29 -4.58 41.52
CA LYS A 28 19.07 -5.70 42.45
C LYS A 28 19.06 -5.30 43.91
N GLU A 29 19.68 -4.20 44.30
CA GLU A 29 19.55 -3.66 45.63
C GLU A 29 18.15 -3.11 45.94
N VAL A 30 17.42 -2.68 44.91
CA VAL A 30 16.10 -2.08 45.03
C VAL A 30 14.99 -3.10 44.72
N ASP A 31 15.21 -3.92 43.68
CA ASP A 31 14.28 -4.97 43.28
C ASP A 31 14.95 -6.32 43.34
N THR A 32 14.57 -7.09 44.34
CA THR A 32 15.10 -8.43 44.59
C THR A 32 14.26 -9.54 43.97
N ASN A 33 13.15 -9.20 43.30
CA ASN A 33 12.17 -10.18 42.86
C ASN A 33 12.17 -10.41 41.33
N HIS A 34 12.60 -9.42 40.55
CA HIS A 34 12.59 -9.55 39.11
C HIS A 34 13.98 -9.77 38.54
N PRO A 35 14.10 -10.60 37.48
CA PRO A 35 15.37 -10.81 36.80
C PRO A 35 15.71 -9.58 35.93
N PHE A 36 17.01 -9.36 35.75
CA PHE A 36 17.53 -8.31 34.89
C PHE A 36 18.03 -8.88 33.57
N THR A 37 17.76 -8.19 32.49
CA THR A 37 18.22 -8.54 31.14
C THR A 37 18.90 -7.35 30.48
N ILE A 38 19.81 -7.63 29.57
CA ILE A 38 20.34 -6.68 28.60
C ILE A 38 19.85 -7.08 27.22
N VAL A 39 19.84 -6.14 26.27
CA VAL A 39 19.56 -6.43 24.86
C VAL A 39 20.87 -6.39 24.10
N ASN A 40 21.25 -7.53 23.52
CA ASN A 40 22.48 -7.70 22.76
C ASN A 40 22.20 -7.91 21.28
N GLY A 41 23.02 -7.31 20.42
CA GLY A 41 22.95 -7.55 18.98
C GLY A 41 23.50 -8.92 18.65
N ASP A 42 22.63 -9.89 18.41
CA ASP A 42 22.98 -11.29 18.25
C ASP A 42 23.87 -11.80 19.45
N ILE A 43 24.68 -12.79 19.26
CA ILE A 43 25.57 -13.35 20.29
C ILE A 43 27.00 -12.78 20.22
N GLN A 44 27.10 -11.49 19.96
CA GLN A 44 28.40 -10.83 19.93
C GLN A 44 28.99 -10.71 21.35
N TYR A 45 30.29 -10.96 21.45
CA TYR A 45 31.07 -10.77 22.67
C TYR A 45 30.57 -11.52 23.92
N LEU A 46 30.09 -12.77 23.77
CA LEU A 46 29.69 -13.60 24.92
C LEU A 46 30.79 -13.69 25.97
N ASP A 47 32.05 -13.84 25.53
CA ASP A 47 33.23 -13.85 26.38
C ASP A 47 33.36 -12.60 27.27
N LEU A 48 33.02 -11.43 26.71
CA LEU A 48 33.05 -10.19 27.48
C LEU A 48 31.84 -10.02 28.40
N ILE A 49 30.68 -10.58 28.04
CA ILE A 49 29.51 -10.59 28.92
C ILE A 49 29.82 -11.40 30.18
N VAL A 50 30.40 -12.60 30.03
CA VAL A 50 30.84 -13.43 31.16
C VAL A 50 31.76 -12.67 32.09
N GLU A 51 32.75 -11.96 31.54
CA GLU A 51 33.79 -11.27 32.33
C GLU A 51 33.30 -9.97 32.98
N TYR A 52 32.51 -9.20 32.23
CA TYR A 52 32.17 -7.79 32.59
C TYR A 52 30.72 -7.57 33.01
N CYS A 53 29.82 -8.58 32.87
CA CYS A 53 28.43 -8.48 33.30
C CYS A 53 27.95 -9.74 34.05
N PRO A 54 28.66 -10.19 35.11
CA PRO A 54 28.35 -11.41 35.82
C PRO A 54 27.02 -11.39 36.58
N ASP A 55 26.44 -10.24 36.84
CA ASP A 55 25.15 -10.12 37.54
C ASP A 55 23.92 -10.23 36.59
N LEU A 56 24.15 -10.52 35.33
CA LEU A 56 23.08 -10.73 34.34
C LEU A 56 22.28 -11.98 34.63
N ASP A 57 20.94 -11.91 34.62
CA ASP A 57 20.05 -13.06 34.86
C ASP A 57 19.55 -13.70 33.58
N ILE A 58 19.32 -12.91 32.53
CA ILE A 58 18.76 -13.35 31.24
C ILE A 58 19.51 -12.63 30.13
N LEU A 59 19.95 -13.39 29.12
CA LEU A 59 20.48 -12.78 27.91
C LEU A 59 19.32 -12.42 26.95
N GLY A 60 19.09 -11.14 26.73
CA GLY A 60 18.23 -10.64 25.65
C GLY A 60 19.00 -10.57 24.34
N VAL A 61 18.43 -11.07 23.26
CA VAL A 61 19.08 -11.13 21.94
C VAL A 61 18.17 -10.62 20.84
N ASN A 62 18.69 -9.68 20.03
CA ASN A 62 18.09 -9.30 18.75
C ASN A 62 18.74 -10.14 17.65
N SER A 63 18.00 -11.09 17.07
CA SER A 63 18.58 -12.06 16.13
C SER A 63 17.73 -12.26 14.88
N TYR A 64 18.35 -12.01 13.72
CA TYR A 64 17.75 -12.16 12.40
C TYR A 64 18.60 -13.09 11.54
N ARG A 65 18.45 -14.41 11.75
CA ARG A 65 19.29 -15.44 11.11
C ARG A 65 18.53 -16.27 10.06
N GLY A 66 17.34 -15.87 9.70
CA GLY A 66 16.46 -16.61 8.80
C GLY A 66 15.58 -17.60 9.55
N ILE A 67 15.32 -18.77 8.96
CA ILE A 67 14.38 -19.75 9.50
C ILE A 67 14.84 -20.42 10.80
N SER A 68 16.13 -20.38 11.10
CA SER A 68 16.74 -20.99 12.30
C SER A 68 17.73 -20.02 12.93
N PHE A 69 17.83 -20.07 14.25
CA PHE A 69 18.85 -19.32 15.01
C PHE A 69 20.21 -20.02 15.04
N THR A 70 20.34 -21.13 14.34
CA THR A 70 21.57 -21.89 14.13
C THR A 70 22.23 -22.36 15.46
N ASP A 71 23.44 -21.90 15.75
CA ASP A 71 24.25 -22.28 16.92
C ASP A 71 24.00 -21.40 18.15
N MET A 72 23.07 -20.45 18.08
CA MET A 72 22.87 -19.47 19.16
C MET A 72 22.58 -20.10 20.51
N TRP A 73 21.62 -21.03 20.55
CA TRP A 73 21.19 -21.66 21.79
C TRP A 73 22.31 -22.46 22.46
N GLN A 74 23.01 -23.28 21.66
CA GLN A 74 24.13 -24.10 22.12
C GLN A 74 25.29 -23.24 22.63
N ARG A 75 25.58 -22.15 21.95
CA ARG A 75 26.67 -21.26 22.34
C ARG A 75 26.37 -20.52 23.63
N VAL A 76 25.15 -20.02 23.79
CA VAL A 76 24.76 -19.31 25.00
C VAL A 76 24.75 -20.30 26.20
N ASP A 77 24.22 -21.50 25.99
CA ASP A 77 24.28 -22.56 27.03
C ASP A 77 25.71 -22.87 27.44
N ALA A 78 26.59 -23.11 26.47
CA ALA A 78 27.98 -23.49 26.73
C ALA A 78 28.87 -22.37 27.29
N GLU A 79 28.65 -21.12 26.86
CA GLU A 79 29.52 -19.98 27.16
C GLU A 79 29.02 -19.13 28.35
N LEU A 80 27.69 -19.02 28.55
CA LEU A 80 27.08 -18.17 29.57
C LEU A 80 26.25 -18.93 30.61
N ASP A 81 25.69 -20.10 30.27
CA ASP A 81 24.78 -20.86 31.12
C ASP A 81 23.59 -19.99 31.61
N LEU A 82 23.03 -19.18 30.73
CA LEU A 82 21.91 -18.27 31.02
C LEU A 82 20.69 -18.56 30.16
N PRO A 83 19.48 -18.28 30.70
CA PRO A 83 18.28 -18.23 29.87
C PRO A 83 18.40 -17.16 28.76
N VAL A 84 17.77 -17.46 27.62
CA VAL A 84 17.74 -16.56 26.43
C VAL A 84 16.33 -16.11 26.16
N MET A 85 16.16 -14.81 26.08
CA MET A 85 14.95 -14.16 25.54
C MET A 85 15.29 -13.51 24.22
N LEU A 86 14.61 -13.89 23.14
CA LEU A 86 14.69 -13.13 21.91
C LEU A 86 13.95 -11.82 22.10
N THR A 87 14.70 -10.74 22.30
CA THR A 87 14.12 -9.39 22.45
C THR A 87 13.67 -8.81 21.13
N GLU A 88 14.27 -9.29 20.03
CA GLU A 88 13.75 -9.10 18.66
C GLU A 88 14.11 -10.32 17.80
N PHE A 89 13.15 -10.74 17.01
CA PHE A 89 13.34 -11.65 15.88
C PHE A 89 12.19 -11.47 14.90
N GLY A 90 12.36 -11.83 13.65
CA GLY A 90 11.32 -11.68 12.65
C GLY A 90 11.85 -11.84 11.23
N SER A 91 11.02 -11.44 10.29
CA SER A 91 11.34 -11.39 8.87
C SER A 91 10.45 -10.34 8.22
N ASP A 92 10.96 -9.69 7.21
CA ASP A 92 10.14 -8.84 6.38
C ASP A 92 9.20 -9.65 5.47
N ALA A 93 8.15 -8.99 5.02
CA ALA A 93 7.19 -9.54 4.06
C ALA A 93 7.50 -9.08 2.63
N PHE A 94 8.77 -8.80 2.32
CA PHE A 94 9.17 -8.29 1.01
C PHE A 94 10.23 -9.19 0.37
N ASN A 95 9.95 -9.68 -0.83
CA ASN A 95 10.90 -10.48 -1.60
C ASN A 95 11.73 -9.56 -2.51
N ALA A 96 13.00 -9.36 -2.16
CA ALA A 96 13.90 -8.48 -2.88
C ALA A 96 14.27 -9.01 -4.30
N VAL A 97 14.21 -10.32 -4.51
CA VAL A 97 14.47 -10.97 -5.82
C VAL A 97 13.31 -10.69 -6.77
N GLU A 98 12.08 -10.83 -6.30
CA GLU A 98 10.87 -10.66 -7.08
C GLU A 98 10.32 -9.22 -7.02
N ASN A 99 10.88 -8.38 -6.16
CA ASN A 99 10.49 -6.99 -5.92
C ASN A 99 8.98 -6.84 -5.64
N ARG A 100 8.47 -7.66 -4.72
CA ARG A 100 7.05 -7.68 -4.33
C ARG A 100 6.86 -8.15 -2.89
N GLU A 101 5.68 -7.88 -2.34
CA GLU A 101 5.25 -8.45 -1.07
C GLU A 101 5.22 -9.99 -1.14
N ASP A 102 5.78 -10.65 -0.11
CA ASP A 102 5.82 -12.10 0.05
C ASP A 102 5.40 -12.51 1.46
N GLN A 103 4.11 -12.62 1.67
CA GLN A 103 3.54 -13.07 2.94
C GLN A 103 3.89 -14.53 3.25
N ALA A 104 4.11 -15.36 2.22
CA ALA A 104 4.42 -16.76 2.39
C ALA A 104 5.84 -16.94 2.95
N GLY A 105 6.81 -16.19 2.43
CA GLY A 105 8.19 -16.19 2.92
C GLY A 105 8.27 -15.75 4.37
N GLN A 106 7.65 -14.61 4.71
CA GLN A 106 7.56 -14.14 6.09
C GLN A 106 6.96 -15.20 7.05
N ALA A 107 5.80 -15.70 6.70
CA ALA A 107 5.10 -16.70 7.53
C ALA A 107 5.90 -17.99 7.72
N HIS A 108 6.63 -18.43 6.71
CA HIS A 108 7.48 -19.62 6.75
C HIS A 108 8.64 -19.45 7.72
N ILE A 109 9.33 -18.31 7.67
CA ILE A 109 10.46 -18.00 8.55
C ILE A 109 9.96 -17.88 10.00
N ILE A 110 8.89 -17.13 10.24
CA ILE A 110 8.32 -16.96 11.59
C ILE A 110 7.83 -18.27 12.18
N LYS A 111 7.22 -19.15 11.38
CA LYS A 111 6.84 -20.50 11.81
C LYS A 111 8.06 -21.29 12.30
N GLY A 112 9.12 -21.30 11.51
CA GLY A 112 10.37 -22.01 11.86
C GLY A 112 11.03 -21.46 13.12
N ASN A 113 11.10 -20.13 13.24
CA ASN A 113 11.66 -19.48 14.42
C ASN A 113 10.89 -19.84 15.69
N TRP A 114 9.56 -19.78 15.65
CA TRP A 114 8.74 -20.05 16.83
C TRP A 114 8.75 -21.53 17.21
N GLN A 115 8.80 -22.42 16.20
CA GLN A 115 8.98 -23.86 16.44
C GLN A 115 10.34 -24.16 17.12
N GLU A 116 11.40 -23.49 16.70
CA GLU A 116 12.72 -23.62 17.31
C GLU A 116 12.74 -23.10 18.76
N ILE A 117 12.15 -21.91 19.01
CA ILE A 117 12.01 -21.35 20.37
C ILE A 117 11.31 -22.35 21.29
N TYR A 118 10.23 -22.97 20.84
CA TYR A 118 9.53 -23.99 21.64
C TYR A 118 10.36 -25.24 21.87
N ASN A 119 11.07 -25.72 20.83
CA ASN A 119 11.95 -26.91 20.97
C ASN A 119 13.10 -26.69 21.93
N LYS A 120 13.59 -25.44 22.00
CA LYS A 120 14.70 -25.04 22.89
C LYS A 120 14.25 -24.61 24.29
N SER A 121 12.96 -24.64 24.57
CA SER A 121 12.42 -24.28 25.88
C SER A 121 12.67 -25.36 26.92
N TYR A 122 12.56 -25.00 28.19
CA TYR A 122 12.79 -25.91 29.31
C TYR A 122 11.96 -27.21 29.20
N ALA A 123 12.56 -28.30 29.55
CA ALA A 123 11.97 -29.66 29.55
C ALA A 123 11.56 -30.23 28.18
N LYS A 124 12.04 -29.68 27.08
CA LYS A 124 11.82 -30.23 25.73
C LYS A 124 12.97 -31.14 25.23
N GLY A 125 13.97 -31.39 26.04
CA GLY A 125 15.02 -32.39 25.77
C GLY A 125 16.14 -31.90 24.85
N GLU A 126 16.28 -30.59 24.69
CA GLU A 126 17.41 -29.92 24.08
C GLU A 126 18.08 -28.98 25.09
N GLU A 127 18.68 -27.83 24.71
CA GLU A 127 19.42 -26.97 25.62
C GLU A 127 18.55 -26.48 26.80
N GLY A 128 17.29 -26.20 26.52
CA GLY A 128 16.33 -25.83 27.56
C GLY A 128 16.45 -24.40 28.07
N ASN A 129 17.21 -23.57 27.38
CA ASN A 129 17.51 -22.19 27.75
C ASN A 129 16.63 -21.13 27.12
N ALA A 130 15.78 -21.46 26.13
CA ALA A 130 14.83 -20.53 25.54
C ALA A 130 13.67 -20.22 26.49
N ILE A 131 13.41 -18.97 26.79
CA ILE A 131 12.27 -18.54 27.60
C ILE A 131 11.17 -17.81 26.79
N GLY A 132 11.37 -17.63 25.51
CA GLY A 132 10.42 -16.99 24.58
C GLY A 132 11.03 -15.87 23.76
N GLY A 133 10.17 -15.07 23.15
CA GLY A 133 10.63 -13.97 22.33
C GLY A 133 9.56 -12.94 21.99
N CYS A 134 10.04 -11.74 21.64
CA CYS A 134 9.24 -10.65 21.13
C CYS A 134 9.43 -10.59 19.60
N LEU A 135 8.36 -10.83 18.87
CA LEU A 135 8.40 -10.72 17.42
C LEU A 135 8.53 -9.26 17.01
N PHE A 136 9.46 -8.95 16.19
CA PHE A 136 9.59 -7.67 15.50
C PHE A 136 9.09 -7.85 14.05
N GLU A 137 7.85 -7.32 13.70
CA GLU A 137 7.03 -6.51 14.59
C GLU A 137 5.52 -6.66 14.31
N TRP A 138 4.69 -5.93 15.05
CA TRP A 138 3.24 -6.00 14.90
C TRP A 138 2.75 -5.37 13.59
N ARG A 139 3.30 -4.20 13.23
CA ARG A 139 2.83 -3.41 12.10
C ARG A 139 3.99 -2.76 11.37
N ASP A 140 3.89 -2.67 10.05
CA ASP A 140 4.90 -2.07 9.19
C ASP A 140 5.34 -0.67 9.62
N GLU A 141 6.65 -0.41 9.51
CA GLU A 141 7.28 0.88 9.79
C GLU A 141 7.50 1.67 8.50
N TRP A 142 6.45 2.07 7.81
CA TRP A 142 6.51 2.76 6.51
C TRP A 142 7.29 4.08 6.52
N TRP A 143 7.64 4.61 7.69
CA TRP A 143 8.48 5.81 7.85
C TRP A 143 9.97 5.49 7.92
N LYS A 144 10.36 4.23 7.97
CA LYS A 144 11.75 3.82 8.16
C LYS A 144 12.54 3.97 6.87
N TYR A 145 13.82 4.04 6.99
CA TYR A 145 14.88 4.08 5.99
C TYR A 145 14.52 4.75 4.65
N LYS A 146 14.98 6.00 4.47
CA LYS A 146 14.85 6.82 3.26
C LYS A 146 13.43 7.21 2.84
N GLN A 147 12.43 6.97 3.63
CA GLN A 147 11.08 7.42 3.35
C GLN A 147 10.96 8.91 3.62
N VAL A 148 10.94 9.73 2.58
CA VAL A 148 10.96 11.19 2.69
C VAL A 148 9.77 11.90 2.01
N GLU A 149 9.05 11.21 1.12
CA GLU A 149 8.06 11.86 0.26
C GLU A 149 6.64 11.34 0.46
N ASP A 150 6.42 10.04 0.41
CA ASP A 150 5.08 9.45 0.49
C ASP A 150 5.02 8.38 1.58
N LEU A 151 4.51 8.77 2.75
CA LEU A 151 4.35 7.88 3.89
C LEU A 151 3.24 6.83 3.73
N PHE A 152 2.57 6.79 2.58
CA PHE A 152 1.50 5.84 2.30
C PHE A 152 1.94 4.74 1.33
N VAL A 153 3.15 4.83 0.81
CA VAL A 153 3.75 3.86 -0.11
C VAL A 153 5.01 3.30 0.54
N HIS A 154 5.05 1.98 0.68
CA HIS A 154 6.23 1.29 1.19
C HIS A 154 7.42 1.48 0.26
N ASN A 155 8.56 1.75 0.85
CA ASN A 155 9.83 1.80 0.16
C ASN A 155 10.28 0.37 -0.19
N THR A 156 10.84 0.20 -1.36
CA THR A 156 11.40 -1.09 -1.82
C THR A 156 12.92 -1.19 -1.64
N HIS A 157 13.55 -0.19 -1.01
CA HIS A 157 14.97 -0.23 -0.67
C HIS A 157 15.17 -0.98 0.63
N ALA A 158 15.94 -2.05 0.59
CA ALA A 158 16.28 -2.79 1.80
C ALA A 158 17.26 -1.99 2.68
N SER A 159 17.10 -2.10 3.99
CA SER A 159 17.92 -1.39 4.98
C SER A 159 19.30 -2.04 5.14
N TRP A 160 19.36 -3.37 5.04
CA TRP A 160 20.56 -4.15 5.22
C TRP A 160 20.45 -5.53 4.54
N SER A 161 21.59 -6.20 4.37
CA SER A 161 21.70 -7.49 3.68
C SER A 161 21.91 -8.61 4.68
N ASN A 162 21.18 -9.72 4.51
CA ASN A 162 21.32 -10.91 5.33
C ASN A 162 21.19 -12.19 4.52
N GLY A 163 22.29 -12.95 4.39
CA GLY A 163 22.31 -14.24 3.69
C GLY A 163 21.54 -15.37 4.38
N GLY A 164 20.96 -15.14 5.57
CA GLY A 164 20.06 -16.07 6.24
C GLY A 164 18.68 -16.21 5.63
N TYR A 165 18.36 -15.39 4.63
CA TYR A 165 17.07 -15.35 3.93
C TYR A 165 17.21 -15.81 2.48
N PRO A 166 17.36 -17.12 2.21
CA PRO A 166 17.70 -17.62 0.88
C PRO A 166 16.60 -17.46 -0.16
N PHE A 167 15.36 -17.21 0.26
CA PHE A 167 14.22 -17.04 -0.66
C PHE A 167 14.17 -15.66 -1.30
N ASP A 168 14.76 -14.65 -0.68
CA ASP A 168 14.76 -13.28 -1.14
C ASP A 168 16.15 -12.64 -1.19
N TYR A 169 17.19 -13.38 -0.81
CA TYR A 169 18.56 -12.89 -0.77
C TYR A 169 19.10 -12.58 -2.17
N VAL A 170 19.60 -11.36 -2.33
CA VAL A 170 20.30 -10.90 -3.53
C VAL A 170 21.71 -10.48 -3.13
N GLU A 171 22.72 -11.24 -3.58
CA GLU A 171 24.12 -10.98 -3.25
C GLU A 171 24.55 -9.57 -3.71
N GLY A 172 25.20 -8.84 -2.82
CA GLY A 172 25.67 -7.48 -3.08
C GLY A 172 24.57 -6.41 -3.05
N GLN A 173 23.34 -6.80 -2.78
CA GLN A 173 22.22 -5.90 -2.52
C GLN A 173 21.68 -6.12 -1.10
N ASN A 174 21.05 -5.12 -0.54
CA ASN A 174 20.33 -5.28 0.69
C ASN A 174 19.04 -6.03 0.42
N ASN A 175 18.66 -6.95 1.30
CA ASN A 175 17.48 -7.77 1.14
C ASN A 175 16.52 -7.73 2.35
N MET A 176 16.92 -7.12 3.45
CA MET A 176 16.06 -6.89 4.61
C MET A 176 15.44 -5.51 4.51
N ASN A 177 14.12 -5.47 4.35
CA ASN A 177 13.37 -4.23 4.23
C ASN A 177 12.55 -3.98 5.51
N GLU A 178 13.08 -3.14 6.39
CA GLU A 178 12.48 -2.90 7.70
C GLU A 178 11.07 -2.30 7.65
N GLU A 179 10.69 -1.64 6.55
CA GLU A 179 9.32 -1.14 6.40
C GLU A 179 8.27 -2.26 6.29
N TRP A 180 8.68 -3.48 5.99
CA TRP A 180 7.80 -4.62 5.75
C TRP A 180 7.84 -5.68 6.87
N PHE A 181 8.39 -5.36 8.03
CA PHE A 181 8.52 -6.33 9.14
C PHE A 181 7.20 -6.68 9.82
N GLY A 182 6.17 -5.87 9.68
CA GLY A 182 4.90 -6.11 10.33
C GLY A 182 4.25 -7.44 9.96
N ILE A 183 3.75 -8.18 10.94
CA ILE A 183 2.80 -9.28 10.66
C ILE A 183 1.43 -8.74 10.23
N CYS A 184 1.26 -7.44 10.36
CA CYS A 184 0.16 -6.67 9.80
C CYS A 184 0.72 -5.56 8.91
N GLY A 185 0.33 -5.55 7.65
CA GLY A 185 0.62 -4.46 6.73
C GLY A 185 -0.23 -3.21 7.01
N LEU A 186 0.05 -2.15 6.26
CA LEU A 186 -0.69 -0.91 6.28
C LEU A 186 -1.91 -1.01 5.37
N GLY A 187 -3.10 -1.15 5.95
CA GLY A 187 -4.37 -1.07 5.23
C GLY A 187 -4.79 0.37 4.93
N GLY A 188 -5.90 0.53 4.24
CA GLY A 188 -6.48 1.86 3.98
C GLY A 188 -6.98 2.56 5.24
N PRO A 189 -7.16 3.89 5.22
CA PRO A 189 -7.73 4.62 6.34
C PRO A 189 -9.22 4.27 6.51
N ASN A 190 -9.63 4.10 7.76
CA ASN A 190 -11.04 3.99 8.12
C ASN A 190 -11.75 5.36 8.10
N ASP A 191 -13.02 5.39 8.42
CA ASP A 191 -13.85 6.60 8.45
C ASP A 191 -13.31 7.74 9.35
N ASN A 192 -12.48 7.41 10.31
CA ASN A 192 -11.83 8.37 11.21
C ASN A 192 -10.44 8.80 10.72
N GLY A 193 -10.00 8.33 9.56
CA GLY A 193 -8.67 8.60 9.01
C GLY A 193 -7.57 7.76 9.66
N VAL A 194 -7.92 6.72 10.42
CA VAL A 194 -6.96 5.80 11.03
C VAL A 194 -6.69 4.65 10.08
N TYR A 195 -5.43 4.41 9.77
CA TYR A 195 -5.02 3.29 8.94
C TYR A 195 -5.23 1.97 9.68
N VAL A 196 -5.96 1.07 9.06
CA VAL A 196 -6.29 -0.24 9.65
C VAL A 196 -5.10 -1.19 9.46
N ALA A 197 -4.77 -1.94 10.51
CA ALA A 197 -3.81 -3.02 10.39
C ALA A 197 -4.37 -4.13 9.48
N GLN A 198 -3.59 -4.57 8.51
CA GLN A 198 -3.93 -5.59 7.53
C GLN A 198 -3.23 -6.90 7.90
N PRO A 199 -3.88 -7.87 8.56
CA PRO A 199 -3.22 -9.11 8.93
C PRO A 199 -2.68 -9.87 7.71
N ARG A 200 -1.42 -10.27 7.79
CA ARG A 200 -0.73 -11.13 6.83
C ARG A 200 -0.85 -12.61 7.21
N ALA A 201 -0.38 -13.49 6.35
CA ALA A 201 -0.34 -14.93 6.62
C ALA A 201 0.41 -15.27 7.94
N ALA A 202 1.47 -14.53 8.25
CA ALA A 202 2.23 -14.69 9.50
C ALA A 202 1.39 -14.48 10.76
N TYR A 203 0.44 -13.56 10.72
CA TYR A 203 -0.50 -13.34 11.83
C TYR A 203 -1.34 -14.58 12.11
N ASP A 204 -1.89 -15.22 11.06
CA ASP A 204 -2.69 -16.43 11.22
C ASP A 204 -1.84 -17.61 11.70
N VAL A 205 -0.63 -17.75 11.16
CA VAL A 205 0.33 -18.79 11.60
C VAL A 205 0.65 -18.66 13.09
N LEU A 206 0.93 -17.43 13.54
CA LEU A 206 1.18 -17.19 14.98
C LEU A 206 -0.04 -17.47 15.85
N SER A 207 -1.23 -17.10 15.37
CA SER A 207 -2.48 -17.38 16.09
C SER A 207 -2.66 -18.88 16.31
N GLU A 208 -2.35 -19.71 15.31
CA GLU A 208 -2.41 -21.17 15.42
C GLU A 208 -1.33 -21.70 16.36
N ILE A 209 -0.09 -21.22 16.25
CA ILE A 209 1.03 -21.65 17.14
C ILE A 209 0.70 -21.32 18.60
N TRP A 210 0.22 -20.10 18.86
CA TRP A 210 -0.06 -19.62 20.22
C TRP A 210 -1.39 -20.13 20.79
N SER A 211 -2.19 -20.84 19.99
CA SER A 211 -3.37 -21.56 20.50
C SER A 211 -2.99 -22.75 21.37
N LEU A 212 -1.73 -23.21 21.26
CA LEU A 212 -1.18 -24.31 22.04
C LEU A 212 -0.40 -23.78 23.25
N ASP A 213 -0.69 -24.32 24.45
CA ASP A 213 0.19 -24.14 25.61
C ASP A 213 1.36 -25.15 25.54
N PRO A 214 2.60 -24.65 25.30
CA PRO A 214 3.75 -25.55 25.16
C PRO A 214 4.12 -26.30 26.47
N TYR A 215 3.64 -25.84 27.61
CA TYR A 215 3.90 -26.48 28.90
C TYR A 215 2.94 -27.64 29.18
N GLU A 216 1.78 -27.66 28.55
CA GLU A 216 0.75 -28.68 28.71
C GLU A 216 0.95 -29.91 27.82
N VAL A 217 1.84 -29.83 26.81
CA VAL A 217 2.07 -30.89 25.84
C VAL A 217 3.54 -31.29 25.77
N ASP A 218 3.80 -32.56 25.36
CA ASP A 218 5.16 -32.98 25.09
C ASP A 218 5.69 -32.40 23.73
N LYS A 219 7.00 -32.57 23.52
CA LYS A 219 7.68 -32.08 22.33
C LYS A 219 7.07 -32.65 21.03
N THR A 220 6.65 -33.91 21.05
CA THR A 220 6.10 -34.57 19.85
C THR A 220 4.77 -33.96 19.48
N ALA A 221 3.83 -33.86 20.42
CA ALA A 221 2.52 -33.28 20.20
C ALA A 221 2.62 -31.80 19.80
N MET A 222 3.56 -31.06 20.40
CA MET A 222 3.83 -29.66 20.03
C MET A 222 4.29 -29.51 18.58
N ASN A 223 5.27 -30.34 18.16
CA ASN A 223 5.74 -30.28 16.76
C ASN A 223 4.67 -30.75 15.78
N GLU A 224 3.91 -31.81 16.10
CA GLU A 224 2.79 -32.29 15.29
C GLU A 224 1.74 -31.17 15.08
N HIS A 225 1.41 -30.40 16.13
CA HIS A 225 0.51 -29.27 16.03
C HIS A 225 1.04 -28.19 15.08
N ILE A 226 2.30 -27.76 15.26
CA ILE A 226 2.91 -26.73 14.43
C ILE A 226 3.05 -27.21 12.98
N ASP A 227 3.47 -28.47 12.76
CA ASP A 227 3.64 -29.03 11.43
C ASP A 227 2.31 -29.19 10.70
N ALA A 228 1.21 -29.40 11.43
CA ALA A 228 -0.14 -29.50 10.86
C ALA A 228 -0.69 -28.17 10.33
N ILE A 229 -0.08 -27.02 10.65
CA ILE A 229 -0.50 -25.72 10.12
C ILE A 229 -0.38 -25.71 8.60
N ASP A 230 -1.52 -25.62 7.91
CA ASP A 230 -1.55 -25.57 6.44
C ASP A 230 -1.14 -24.17 5.93
N MET A 231 0.14 -24.04 5.61
CA MET A 231 0.74 -22.81 5.11
C MET A 231 0.08 -22.29 3.83
N ARG A 232 -0.54 -23.17 3.02
CA ARG A 232 -1.24 -22.76 1.80
C ARG A 232 -2.55 -22.05 2.14
N VAL A 233 -3.26 -22.55 3.16
CA VAL A 233 -4.50 -21.91 3.66
C VAL A 233 -4.16 -20.57 4.29
N MET A 234 -3.12 -20.48 5.12
CA MET A 234 -2.69 -19.22 5.73
C MET A 234 -2.30 -18.18 4.69
N ASN A 235 -1.50 -18.58 3.71
CA ASN A 235 -1.09 -17.69 2.62
C ASN A 235 -2.28 -17.26 1.74
N LEU A 236 -3.19 -18.17 1.43
CA LEU A 236 -4.40 -17.84 0.67
C LEU A 236 -5.27 -16.82 1.43
N THR A 237 -5.44 -17.02 2.74
CA THR A 237 -6.23 -16.14 3.59
C THR A 237 -5.62 -14.74 3.64
N GLY A 238 -4.31 -14.63 3.85
CA GLY A 238 -3.59 -13.36 3.83
C GLY A 238 -3.71 -12.63 2.48
N ASN A 239 -3.49 -13.35 1.39
CA ASN A 239 -3.61 -12.78 0.04
C ASN A 239 -5.05 -12.35 -0.30
N LEU A 240 -6.06 -13.09 0.15
CA LEU A 240 -7.46 -12.68 -0.03
C LEU A 240 -7.77 -11.38 0.71
N ARG A 241 -7.24 -11.18 1.92
CA ARG A 241 -7.37 -9.92 2.64
C ARG A 241 -6.68 -8.78 1.89
N LEU A 242 -5.46 -9.02 1.39
CA LEU A 242 -4.72 -8.03 0.58
C LEU A 242 -5.52 -7.64 -0.67
N MET A 243 -6.01 -8.62 -1.42
CA MET A 243 -6.85 -8.36 -2.61
C MET A 243 -8.13 -7.60 -2.27
N GLN A 244 -8.77 -7.88 -1.12
CA GLN A 244 -9.95 -7.15 -0.67
C GLN A 244 -9.61 -5.69 -0.31
N ALA A 245 -8.48 -5.46 0.35
CA ALA A 245 -8.02 -4.12 0.68
C ALA A 245 -7.63 -3.32 -0.56
N GLU A 246 -6.95 -3.95 -1.52
CA GLU A 246 -6.64 -3.34 -2.82
C GLU A 246 -7.91 -3.04 -3.61
N LYS A 247 -8.88 -3.95 -3.59
CA LYS A 247 -10.19 -3.71 -4.20
C LYS A 247 -10.90 -2.52 -3.54
N GLN A 248 -10.87 -2.39 -2.22
CA GLN A 248 -11.43 -1.24 -1.52
C GLN A 248 -10.68 0.07 -1.87
N LYS A 249 -9.37 0.02 -2.04
CA LYS A 249 -8.61 1.17 -2.55
C LYS A 249 -8.98 1.51 -4.00
N ASN A 250 -9.19 0.50 -4.85
CA ASN A 250 -9.57 0.66 -6.25
C ASN A 250 -11.06 1.02 -6.41
N ASP A 251 -11.91 0.63 -5.48
CA ASP A 251 -13.32 1.07 -5.42
C ASP A 251 -13.45 2.55 -5.04
N ALA A 252 -12.36 3.22 -4.66
CA ALA A 252 -12.35 4.67 -4.49
C ALA A 252 -12.70 5.39 -5.81
N ILE A 253 -12.38 4.78 -6.96
CA ILE A 253 -12.82 5.21 -8.29
C ILE A 253 -13.28 3.97 -9.05
N ARG A 254 -14.53 3.96 -9.49
CA ARG A 254 -15.14 2.83 -10.16
C ARG A 254 -15.82 3.27 -11.46
N LEU A 255 -15.57 2.54 -12.55
CA LEU A 255 -16.36 2.70 -13.76
C LEU A 255 -17.81 2.25 -13.45
N SER A 256 -18.74 3.20 -13.47
CA SER A 256 -20.15 2.97 -13.12
C SER A 256 -21.04 2.81 -14.35
N GLY A 257 -20.59 3.31 -15.50
CA GLY A 257 -21.34 3.22 -16.74
C GLY A 257 -20.54 3.69 -17.94
N GLY A 258 -21.20 3.64 -19.07
CA GLY A 258 -20.69 4.22 -20.31
C GLY A 258 -21.77 4.23 -21.35
N SER A 259 -21.73 5.21 -22.24
CA SER A 259 -22.67 5.34 -23.35
C SER A 259 -21.95 5.80 -24.61
N LEU A 260 -22.35 5.21 -25.72
CA LEU A 260 -21.97 5.68 -27.04
C LEU A 260 -23.18 6.43 -27.63
N ARG A 261 -22.99 7.69 -27.96
CA ARG A 261 -24.00 8.51 -28.62
C ARG A 261 -23.56 8.77 -30.04
N GLY A 262 -24.41 8.44 -30.97
CA GLY A 262 -24.27 8.79 -32.38
C GLY A 262 -25.38 9.76 -32.77
N ASP A 263 -25.00 10.94 -33.27
CA ASP A 263 -25.94 11.95 -33.71
C ASP A 263 -25.88 12.06 -35.22
N MET A 264 -27.05 11.97 -35.87
CA MET A 264 -27.20 12.28 -37.30
C MET A 264 -28.11 13.48 -37.45
N VAL A 265 -27.58 14.52 -38.02
CA VAL A 265 -28.33 15.75 -38.27
C VAL A 265 -28.57 15.90 -39.78
N PHE A 266 -29.83 15.92 -40.16
CA PHE A 266 -30.26 16.13 -41.54
C PHE A 266 -30.71 17.59 -41.70
N ASN A 267 -29.96 18.37 -42.44
CA ASN A 267 -30.33 19.73 -42.76
C ASN A 267 -31.02 19.75 -44.12
N GLY A 268 -32.29 20.18 -44.13
CA GLY A 268 -32.98 20.50 -45.40
C GLY A 268 -32.42 21.79 -45.95
N LYS A 269 -32.19 21.83 -47.24
CA LYS A 269 -31.81 23.08 -47.91
C LYS A 269 -32.95 24.09 -47.84
N SER A 270 -32.65 25.34 -47.45
CA SER A 270 -33.56 26.46 -47.74
C SER A 270 -33.46 26.82 -49.20
N GLU A 271 -34.57 27.25 -49.80
CA GLU A 271 -34.66 27.60 -51.21
C GLU A 271 -33.73 28.75 -51.65
N GLU A 272 -33.02 29.37 -50.74
CA GLU A 272 -32.11 30.51 -51.02
C GLU A 272 -30.69 30.12 -51.40
N VAL A 273 -30.32 28.86 -51.42
CA VAL A 273 -29.02 28.38 -51.92
C VAL A 273 -29.20 27.78 -53.31
N GLU A 274 -29.76 28.55 -54.23
CA GLU A 274 -29.57 28.33 -55.65
C GLU A 274 -28.14 28.71 -56.01
N ASN A 275 -27.25 27.71 -56.08
CA ASN A 275 -26.31 27.59 -57.18
C ASN A 275 -25.29 26.51 -56.86
N ASN A 276 -25.45 25.43 -57.48
CA ASN A 276 -24.46 24.53 -58.00
C ASN A 276 -24.98 23.10 -58.17
N GLY A 277 -26.27 22.92 -58.50
CA GLY A 277 -26.70 21.68 -59.12
C GLY A 277 -26.51 20.35 -58.30
N LYS A 278 -26.42 20.42 -57.01
CA LYS A 278 -26.42 19.25 -56.13
C LYS A 278 -27.60 19.33 -55.17
N ASP A 279 -28.71 18.77 -55.65
CA ASP A 279 -29.81 18.38 -54.77
C ASP A 279 -29.32 17.26 -53.85
N GLY A 280 -28.85 17.61 -52.70
CA GLY A 280 -28.42 16.63 -51.68
C GLY A 280 -28.85 17.10 -50.31
N LEU A 281 -29.41 16.18 -49.54
CA LEU A 281 -29.50 16.33 -48.11
C LEU A 281 -28.08 16.46 -47.56
N ASP A 282 -27.80 17.55 -46.88
CA ASP A 282 -26.57 17.67 -46.13
C ASP A 282 -26.80 17.01 -44.79
N PHE A 283 -25.95 16.07 -44.41
CA PHE A 283 -26.01 15.46 -43.11
C PHE A 283 -24.65 15.52 -42.45
N SER A 284 -24.67 15.82 -41.19
CA SER A 284 -23.50 15.69 -40.33
C SER A 284 -23.73 14.57 -39.31
N ASN A 285 -22.68 13.87 -38.97
CA ASN A 285 -22.69 12.87 -37.94
C ASN A 285 -21.64 13.25 -36.89
N GLY A 286 -22.00 13.02 -35.64
CA GLY A 286 -21.10 13.17 -34.53
C GLY A 286 -21.16 11.89 -33.67
N GLU A 287 -20.03 11.48 -33.16
CA GLU A 287 -19.92 10.35 -32.24
C GLU A 287 -19.28 10.83 -30.94
N MET A 288 -19.89 10.47 -29.81
CA MET A 288 -19.38 10.73 -28.47
C MET A 288 -19.38 9.44 -27.66
N LEU A 289 -18.26 9.15 -27.04
CA LEU A 289 -18.15 8.04 -26.08
C LEU A 289 -17.99 8.63 -24.68
N PHE A 290 -18.96 8.36 -23.84
CA PHE A 290 -18.97 8.76 -22.43
C PHE A 290 -18.60 7.58 -21.56
N LEU A 291 -17.71 7.81 -20.60
CA LEU A 291 -17.41 6.88 -19.53
C LEU A 291 -17.73 7.53 -18.19
N ASP A 292 -18.61 6.89 -17.44
CA ASP A 292 -19.06 7.38 -16.13
C ASP A 292 -18.28 6.70 -15.02
N PHE A 293 -17.79 7.50 -14.09
CA PHE A 293 -17.05 7.02 -12.93
C PHE A 293 -17.70 7.54 -11.67
N ASP A 294 -17.87 6.64 -10.71
CA ASP A 294 -18.16 7.01 -9.33
C ASP A 294 -16.85 7.02 -8.54
N PHE A 295 -16.72 7.93 -7.60
CA PHE A 295 -15.60 7.95 -6.65
C PHE A 295 -16.05 8.26 -5.24
N ASN A 296 -15.44 7.55 -4.28
CA ASN A 296 -15.64 7.70 -2.84
C ASN A 296 -14.33 7.39 -2.09
N PRO A 297 -13.33 8.27 -2.20
CA PRO A 297 -12.03 8.05 -1.59
C PRO A 297 -12.10 7.99 -0.06
N THR A 298 -13.16 8.53 0.53
CA THR A 298 -13.44 8.43 1.96
C THR A 298 -14.96 8.33 2.17
N SER A 299 -15.41 7.89 3.34
CA SER A 299 -16.84 7.88 3.69
C SER A 299 -17.50 9.27 3.64
N ARG A 300 -16.69 10.33 3.67
CA ARG A 300 -17.15 11.73 3.66
C ARG A 300 -17.14 12.38 2.31
N ILE A 301 -16.43 11.83 1.35
CA ILE A 301 -16.33 12.36 -0.01
C ILE A 301 -16.94 11.36 -0.97
N LYS A 302 -17.96 11.78 -1.67
CA LYS A 302 -18.63 11.03 -2.73
C LYS A 302 -18.74 11.89 -3.96
N GLY A 303 -18.61 11.29 -5.11
CA GLY A 303 -18.81 12.00 -6.34
C GLY A 303 -18.88 11.11 -7.54
N ASN A 304 -19.11 11.73 -8.66
CA ASN A 304 -19.07 11.13 -9.97
C ASN A 304 -18.44 12.09 -10.96
N PHE A 305 -17.85 11.55 -11.99
CA PHE A 305 -17.42 12.31 -13.15
C PHE A 305 -17.62 11.49 -14.41
N THR A 306 -17.87 12.18 -15.50
CA THR A 306 -18.00 11.59 -16.82
C THR A 306 -16.89 12.12 -17.71
N LEU A 307 -16.19 11.21 -18.37
CA LEU A 307 -15.20 11.54 -19.40
C LEU A 307 -15.84 11.40 -20.78
N ASN A 308 -15.58 12.35 -21.66
CA ASN A 308 -15.80 12.20 -23.09
C ASN A 308 -14.48 11.85 -23.77
N ILE A 309 -14.49 10.76 -24.55
CA ILE A 309 -13.28 10.26 -25.25
C ILE A 309 -13.34 10.53 -26.74
N LEU A 310 -14.54 10.70 -27.28
CA LEU A 310 -14.75 10.99 -28.71
C LEU A 310 -15.66 12.20 -28.86
N GLY A 311 -15.38 13.00 -29.87
CA GLY A 311 -16.14 14.19 -30.16
C GLY A 311 -15.70 15.42 -29.37
N ASN A 312 -16.29 16.57 -29.67
CA ASN A 312 -16.06 17.81 -28.95
C ASN A 312 -17.16 18.03 -27.92
N VAL A 313 -16.77 18.38 -26.70
CA VAL A 313 -17.69 18.87 -25.69
C VAL A 313 -17.91 20.37 -25.93
N VAL A 314 -19.15 20.77 -26.03
CA VAL A 314 -19.48 22.19 -26.12
C VAL A 314 -19.42 22.85 -24.75
N ASP A 315 -18.94 24.06 -24.66
CA ASP A 315 -18.74 24.78 -23.40
C ASP A 315 -20.05 24.98 -22.61
N LYS A 316 -21.17 25.01 -23.30
CA LYS A 316 -22.48 25.24 -22.66
C LYS A 316 -23.46 24.11 -22.99
N GLN A 317 -24.07 23.53 -22.00
CA GLN A 317 -25.09 22.49 -22.20
C GLN A 317 -26.29 22.96 -23.02
N LEU A 318 -26.63 24.25 -22.93
CA LEU A 318 -27.69 24.83 -23.74
C LEU A 318 -27.36 24.78 -25.24
N GLU A 319 -26.10 24.95 -25.59
CA GLU A 319 -25.63 24.86 -26.97
C GLU A 319 -25.67 23.41 -27.46
N GLU A 320 -25.34 22.46 -26.62
CA GLU A 320 -25.48 21.03 -26.90
C GLU A 320 -26.95 20.66 -27.16
N TYR A 321 -27.85 21.14 -26.30
CA TYR A 321 -29.29 20.88 -26.45
C TYR A 321 -29.87 21.44 -27.74
N TYR A 322 -29.45 22.62 -28.17
CA TYR A 322 -29.90 23.25 -29.40
C TYR A 322 -29.11 22.88 -30.67
N GLY A 323 -28.29 21.87 -30.60
CA GLY A 323 -27.67 21.27 -31.78
C GLY A 323 -26.28 21.76 -32.15
N LYS A 324 -25.64 22.56 -31.30
CA LYS A 324 -24.19 22.76 -31.39
C LYS A 324 -23.51 21.53 -30.74
N ARG A 325 -23.54 20.47 -31.46
CA ARG A 325 -22.88 19.22 -31.04
C ARG A 325 -21.45 19.28 -31.52
N GLY A 326 -20.56 18.58 -30.84
CA GLY A 326 -19.14 18.53 -31.14
C GLY A 326 -18.84 18.27 -32.59
N GLU A 327 -19.06 19.28 -33.39
CA GLU A 327 -18.68 19.28 -34.80
C GLU A 327 -17.16 19.28 -34.86
N SER A 328 -16.61 18.34 -35.62
CA SER A 328 -15.27 18.51 -36.12
C SER A 328 -15.27 19.75 -36.98
N TYR A 329 -14.78 20.87 -36.49
CA TYR A 329 -14.71 22.10 -37.26
C TYR A 329 -13.78 21.91 -38.44
N VAL A 330 -14.36 21.79 -39.61
CA VAL A 330 -13.64 21.95 -40.88
C VAL A 330 -13.52 23.45 -41.12
N THR A 331 -12.36 24.02 -40.87
CA THR A 331 -12.09 25.38 -41.24
C THR A 331 -11.96 25.41 -42.78
N VAL A 332 -12.94 25.96 -43.45
CA VAL A 332 -12.86 26.24 -44.88
C VAL A 332 -12.21 27.62 -45.03
N THR A 333 -10.97 27.64 -45.44
CA THR A 333 -10.33 28.88 -45.91
C THR A 333 -10.58 29.05 -47.39
N SER A 334 -11.19 30.12 -47.75
CA SER A 334 -11.35 30.52 -49.16
C SER A 334 -10.15 31.36 -49.54
N GLU A 335 -9.37 30.88 -50.47
CA GLU A 335 -8.31 31.66 -51.12
C GLU A 335 -8.66 31.80 -52.63
N LEU A 336 -8.33 32.93 -53.20
CA LEU A 336 -8.46 33.11 -54.64
C LEU A 336 -7.22 32.53 -55.33
N ASP A 337 -7.40 31.69 -56.33
CA ASP A 337 -6.30 31.16 -57.13
C ASP A 337 -5.74 32.24 -58.09
N GLU A 338 -4.73 31.91 -58.87
CA GLU A 338 -4.07 32.81 -59.82
C GLU A 338 -5.06 33.31 -60.92
N ASP A 339 -6.16 32.63 -61.12
CA ASP A 339 -7.22 32.98 -62.06
C ASP A 339 -8.39 33.77 -61.42
N GLY A 340 -8.28 34.05 -60.10
CA GLY A 340 -9.31 34.79 -59.35
C GLY A 340 -10.51 33.95 -58.97
N LEU A 341 -10.43 32.63 -59.05
CA LEU A 341 -11.46 31.70 -58.61
C LEU A 341 -11.27 31.33 -57.12
N GLU A 342 -12.37 31.29 -56.42
CA GLU A 342 -12.38 30.90 -54.98
C GLU A 342 -12.07 29.41 -54.78
N VAL A 343 -10.90 29.12 -54.21
CA VAL A 343 -10.50 27.75 -53.86
C VAL A 343 -10.79 27.53 -52.39
N HIS A 344 -11.65 26.60 -52.11
CA HIS A 344 -11.94 26.17 -50.73
C HIS A 344 -10.99 25.07 -50.28
N THR A 345 -10.07 25.39 -49.39
CA THR A 345 -9.20 24.39 -48.78
C THR A 345 -9.81 23.92 -47.47
N LYS A 346 -10.20 22.65 -47.43
CA LYS A 346 -10.57 21.98 -46.17
C LYS A 346 -9.30 21.71 -45.37
N LYS A 347 -9.18 22.35 -44.23
CA LYS A 347 -8.16 22.00 -43.27
C LYS A 347 -8.83 21.18 -42.17
N ASP A 348 -8.47 19.89 -42.07
CA ASP A 348 -8.87 19.09 -40.94
C ASP A 348 -8.26 19.71 -39.68
N VAL A 349 -9.10 20.09 -38.73
CA VAL A 349 -8.65 20.58 -37.44
C VAL A 349 -8.21 19.34 -36.67
N THR A 350 -6.91 19.14 -36.55
CA THR A 350 -6.30 17.99 -35.88
C THR A 350 -6.02 18.22 -34.38
N ASP A 351 -6.34 19.38 -33.84
CA ASP A 351 -6.14 19.74 -32.44
C ASP A 351 -7.40 19.49 -31.61
N PHE A 352 -7.79 18.23 -31.52
CA PHE A 352 -8.82 17.81 -30.56
C PHE A 352 -8.14 17.28 -29.27
N GLU A 353 -8.53 17.82 -28.15
CA GLU A 353 -8.37 17.10 -26.89
C GLU A 353 -9.30 15.89 -26.93
N ARG A 354 -8.71 14.71 -27.15
CA ARG A 354 -9.47 13.46 -27.30
C ARG A 354 -10.04 12.93 -25.98
N LEU A 355 -9.73 13.59 -24.87
CA LEU A 355 -10.18 13.21 -23.54
C LEU A 355 -10.51 14.48 -22.76
N GLU A 356 -11.77 14.66 -22.45
CA GLU A 356 -12.26 15.81 -21.69
C GLU A 356 -13.16 15.38 -20.54
N ILE A 357 -13.16 16.15 -19.45
CA ILE A 357 -14.14 15.97 -18.38
C ILE A 357 -15.46 16.57 -18.85
N TYR A 358 -16.43 15.71 -19.15
CA TYR A 358 -17.76 16.15 -19.56
C TYR A 358 -18.57 16.69 -18.38
N SER A 359 -18.54 16.01 -17.24
CA SER A 359 -19.20 16.47 -16.03
C SER A 359 -18.47 15.99 -14.79
N PHE A 360 -18.60 16.75 -13.72
CA PHE A 360 -18.03 16.42 -12.42
C PHE A 360 -18.96 16.85 -11.29
N LYS A 361 -19.09 16.02 -10.27
CA LYS A 361 -19.75 16.39 -9.03
C LYS A 361 -19.07 15.70 -7.86
N ALA A 362 -18.72 16.45 -6.83
CA ALA A 362 -18.20 15.92 -5.58
C ALA A 362 -18.92 16.55 -4.40
N THR A 363 -19.27 15.73 -3.41
CA THR A 363 -19.91 16.19 -2.17
C THR A 363 -19.06 15.74 -0.99
N TYR A 364 -18.66 16.69 -0.17
CA TYR A 364 -18.08 16.45 1.15
C TYR A 364 -19.14 16.60 2.20
N SER A 365 -19.36 15.53 2.98
CA SER A 365 -20.40 15.45 4.01
C SER A 365 -19.81 15.46 5.42
N LYS A 366 -20.39 16.28 6.31
CA LYS A 366 -20.11 16.29 7.73
C LYS A 366 -21.43 16.39 8.51
N GLU A 367 -21.43 16.03 9.80
CA GLU A 367 -22.65 15.92 10.62
C GLU A 367 -23.63 17.12 10.52
N LYS A 368 -23.13 18.32 10.20
CA LYS A 368 -23.95 19.55 10.20
C LYS A 368 -24.03 20.25 8.85
N TYR A 369 -23.29 19.81 7.85
CA TYR A 369 -23.29 20.45 6.54
C TYR A 369 -22.70 19.55 5.45
N ASP A 370 -23.16 19.79 4.24
CA ASP A 370 -22.59 19.23 3.02
C ASP A 370 -22.05 20.37 2.15
N VAL A 371 -20.90 20.14 1.52
CA VAL A 371 -20.34 21.02 0.53
C VAL A 371 -20.25 20.25 -0.77
N THR A 372 -20.87 20.77 -1.83
CA THR A 372 -20.83 20.14 -3.16
C THR A 372 -20.13 21.06 -4.15
N ALA A 373 -19.07 20.53 -4.77
CA ALA A 373 -18.47 21.10 -5.98
C ALA A 373 -19.05 20.39 -7.20
N PHE A 374 -19.23 21.11 -8.30
CA PHE A 374 -19.72 20.52 -9.54
C PHE A 374 -19.22 21.32 -10.76
N TYR A 375 -19.16 20.63 -11.89
CA TYR A 375 -18.82 21.19 -13.18
C TYR A 375 -19.76 20.56 -14.22
N HIS A 376 -20.31 21.38 -15.10
CA HIS A 376 -21.16 20.96 -16.23
C HIS A 376 -22.33 20.03 -15.82
N VAL A 377 -22.90 20.25 -14.63
CA VAL A 377 -24.06 19.51 -14.11
C VAL A 377 -25.32 20.31 -14.33
N PRO A 378 -26.32 19.79 -15.07
CA PRO A 378 -27.56 20.51 -15.33
C PRO A 378 -28.31 20.81 -14.02
N ARG A 379 -28.86 22.03 -13.95
CA ARG A 379 -29.76 22.44 -12.88
C ARG A 379 -31.11 22.79 -13.44
N PHE A 380 -32.19 22.38 -12.81
CA PHE A 380 -33.53 22.84 -13.09
C PHE A 380 -33.79 24.16 -12.37
N HIS A 381 -34.18 25.15 -13.08
CA HIS A 381 -34.57 26.44 -12.53
C HIS A 381 -36.09 26.65 -12.69
N TRP A 382 -36.81 26.66 -11.58
CA TRP A 382 -38.25 26.83 -11.54
C TRP A 382 -38.66 28.31 -11.75
N GLY A 383 -38.28 28.95 -12.64
CA GLY A 383 -38.63 30.37 -12.80
C GLY A 383 -38.24 30.95 -14.13
N TYR A 384 -37.74 30.12 -15.00
CA TYR A 384 -37.43 30.57 -16.36
C TYR A 384 -38.72 30.79 -17.15
N VAL A 385 -38.88 31.97 -17.68
CA VAL A 385 -40.05 32.33 -18.50
C VAL A 385 -40.06 31.48 -19.75
N GLY A 386 -40.93 30.48 -19.78
CA GLY A 386 -41.12 29.58 -20.91
C GLY A 386 -40.76 28.10 -20.65
N ASP A 387 -40.14 27.76 -19.52
CA ASP A 387 -39.88 26.39 -19.16
C ASP A 387 -40.93 25.84 -18.19
N PHE A 388 -42.12 25.66 -18.69
CA PHE A 388 -43.29 25.19 -17.91
C PHE A 388 -43.14 23.75 -17.39
N PHE A 389 -42.25 22.97 -17.97
CA PHE A 389 -42.05 21.55 -17.67
C PHE A 389 -40.68 21.24 -17.13
N GLY A 390 -39.80 22.22 -16.91
CA GLY A 390 -38.43 21.97 -16.45
C GLY A 390 -37.59 21.21 -17.49
N LEU A 391 -37.90 21.39 -18.77
CA LEU A 391 -37.22 20.71 -19.86
C LEU A 391 -36.01 21.48 -20.38
N MET A 392 -35.88 22.76 -20.05
CA MET A 392 -34.70 23.56 -20.37
C MET A 392 -33.71 23.53 -19.19
N TYR A 393 -32.55 23.05 -19.48
CA TYR A 393 -31.44 23.09 -18.54
C TYR A 393 -30.82 24.47 -18.57
N GLU A 394 -30.88 25.20 -17.48
CA GLU A 394 -30.01 26.32 -17.35
C GLU A 394 -28.60 25.83 -17.13
N ALA A 395 -27.75 25.94 -18.14
CA ALA A 395 -26.33 26.00 -17.92
C ALA A 395 -26.11 27.29 -17.13
N THR A 396 -25.95 27.15 -15.82
CA THR A 396 -25.56 28.31 -15.03
C THR A 396 -24.18 28.73 -15.52
N ASP A 397 -24.06 30.01 -15.92
CA ASP A 397 -22.76 30.64 -16.21
C ASP A 397 -21.83 30.70 -14.97
N MET A 398 -21.95 29.78 -14.08
CA MET A 398 -21.02 29.57 -12.98
C MET A 398 -19.96 28.58 -13.39
N ASP A 399 -19.26 28.90 -14.42
CA ASP A 399 -17.93 28.39 -14.73
C ASP A 399 -16.98 29.08 -13.73
N GLY A 400 -16.73 28.44 -12.63
CA GLY A 400 -15.82 28.92 -11.58
C GLY A 400 -14.97 27.82 -11.06
#